data_4aefce535c568a7dc01cb7a4a36f7d4f
#
_entry.id   4aefce535c568a7dc01cb7a4a36f7d4f
#
_cell.length_a   1.000
_cell.length_b   1.000
_cell.length_c   1.000
_cell.angle_alpha   90.00
_cell.angle_beta   90.00
_cell.angle_gamma   90.00
#
_symmetry.space_group_name_H-M   'P 1'
#
loop_
_entity.id
_entity.type
_entity.pdbx_description
1 polymer ?
#
loop_
_entity_poly.entity_id
_entity_poly.type
_entity_poly.pdbx_seq_one_letter_code
_entity_poly.pdbx_strand_id
1 'polypeptide(L)'
;MYEKENSLISNYSSIIVGYALQDFIVADGEVCGAIKNKPLQADNIRVIIKTSGFRDVFFNEAVFCADSGMIVETGEESYETAPGETVVFNPDTEDFNEGRIKLIPKSGEIQFQSVNRGIGTPSYGGTIEVSLYDEGIVVVNEVGIEDYLKKVVPSEMPSGFNLEALKCQAVCARSYAYTELSNNYYSAYGAHIDDSIQFQVYNNSPRAESTDTAVDETAGQVLSYNGEVVKTYYYSTSCGSTTDVTLWGNTTENYPYFVAECVGGVDRGLTLTVESEFNTCLLYTSPSPRDRQK
;
A
#
# COMPACT_ATOMS: atom_id res chain seq x y z
N MET A 1 34.68 -5.32 4.55
CA MET A 1 34.44 -5.84 5.92
C MET A 1 33.21 -5.10 6.41
N TYR A 2 32.03 -5.68 6.25
CA TYR A 2 30.75 -5.06 6.68
C TYR A 2 30.62 -5.37 8.17
N GLU A 3 30.67 -4.36 9.01
CA GLU A 3 30.28 -4.48 10.42
C GLU A 3 28.76 -4.76 10.46
N LYS A 4 28.42 -5.91 11.01
CA LYS A 4 27.03 -6.21 11.36
C LYS A 4 26.65 -5.33 12.54
N GLU A 5 25.95 -4.24 12.30
CA GLU A 5 25.26 -3.53 13.37
C GLU A 5 24.06 -4.38 13.84
N ASN A 6 24.34 -5.30 14.76
CA ASN A 6 23.30 -5.93 15.54
C ASN A 6 22.83 -4.90 16.57
N SER A 7 21.79 -4.13 16.28
CA SER A 7 21.20 -3.23 17.24
C SER A 7 20.06 -3.94 18.00
N LEU A 8 20.15 -3.93 19.33
CA LEU A 8 19.06 -4.38 20.18
C LEU A 8 17.88 -3.42 19.99
N ILE A 9 16.71 -3.96 19.67
CA ILE A 9 15.50 -3.16 19.57
C ILE A 9 15.03 -2.82 20.99
N SER A 10 15.06 -1.53 21.31
CA SER A 10 14.68 -1.02 22.63
C SER A 10 13.22 -0.57 22.71
N ASN A 11 12.50 -0.54 21.59
CA ASN A 11 11.12 -0.09 21.51
C ASN A 11 10.34 -0.94 20.49
N TYR A 12 9.12 -1.33 20.83
CA TYR A 12 8.23 -2.08 19.93
C TYR A 12 7.93 -1.36 18.63
N SER A 13 7.94 -0.02 18.62
CA SER A 13 7.77 0.78 17.40
C SER A 13 8.89 0.60 16.37
N SER A 14 10.00 -0.01 16.76
CA SER A 14 11.12 -0.31 15.84
C SER A 14 10.99 -1.68 15.16
N ILE A 15 9.96 -2.46 15.50
CA ILE A 15 9.67 -3.75 14.86
C ILE A 15 8.91 -3.48 13.56
N ILE A 16 9.47 -3.95 12.45
CA ILE A 16 8.83 -3.81 11.13
C ILE A 16 8.07 -5.09 10.84
N VAL A 17 6.77 -4.95 10.66
CA VAL A 17 5.85 -6.07 10.47
C VAL A 17 6.02 -6.68 9.08
N GLY A 18 5.81 -7.99 8.96
CA GLY A 18 5.76 -8.68 7.68
C GLY A 18 7.11 -9.03 7.05
N TYR A 19 8.22 -8.72 7.71
CA TYR A 19 9.56 -9.03 7.20
C TYR A 19 10.39 -9.83 8.20
N ALA A 20 11.17 -10.79 7.72
CA ALA A 20 12.13 -11.55 8.53
C ALA A 20 13.44 -10.74 8.77
N LEU A 21 13.30 -9.55 9.33
CA LEU A 21 14.40 -8.62 9.60
C LEU A 21 14.90 -8.68 11.03
N GLN A 22 14.14 -9.30 11.93
CA GLN A 22 14.42 -9.38 13.35
C GLN A 22 14.41 -10.83 13.81
N ASP A 23 15.30 -11.15 14.74
CA ASP A 23 15.21 -12.35 15.55
C ASP A 23 14.64 -12.01 16.90
N PHE A 24 13.72 -12.80 17.40
CA PHE A 24 13.11 -12.60 18.71
C PHE A 24 13.80 -13.49 19.75
N ILE A 25 14.10 -12.89 20.91
CA ILE A 25 14.60 -13.63 22.08
C ILE A 25 13.37 -14.01 22.90
N VAL A 26 13.13 -15.29 23.03
CA VAL A 26 11.99 -15.83 23.80
C VAL A 26 12.52 -16.54 25.05
N ALA A 27 11.95 -16.22 26.22
CA ALA A 27 12.17 -16.92 27.47
C ALA A 27 10.82 -17.20 28.13
N ASP A 28 10.64 -18.40 28.63
CA ASP A 28 9.40 -18.86 29.30
C ASP A 28 8.11 -18.63 28.48
N GLY A 29 8.22 -18.70 27.14
CA GLY A 29 7.12 -18.45 26.21
C GLY A 29 6.81 -16.97 25.92
N GLU A 30 7.56 -16.06 26.49
CA GLU A 30 7.40 -14.62 26.28
C GLU A 30 8.56 -14.03 25.45
N VAL A 31 8.24 -13.05 24.59
CA VAL A 31 9.25 -12.30 23.85
C VAL A 31 9.93 -11.30 24.77
N CYS A 32 11.20 -11.55 25.10
CA CYS A 32 12.01 -10.73 25.99
C CYS A 32 12.83 -9.67 25.27
N GLY A 33 13.00 -9.79 23.95
CA GLY A 33 13.77 -8.86 23.17
C GLY A 33 13.73 -9.19 21.67
N ALA A 34 14.21 -8.25 20.87
CA ALA A 34 14.37 -8.45 19.44
C ALA A 34 15.71 -7.88 18.96
N ILE A 35 16.31 -8.55 18.02
CA ILE A 35 17.58 -8.14 17.40
C ILE A 35 17.33 -7.87 15.93
N LYS A 36 17.61 -6.66 15.46
CA LYS A 36 17.51 -6.32 14.04
C LYS A 36 18.74 -6.85 13.31
N ASN A 37 18.54 -7.81 12.42
CA ASN A 37 19.63 -8.52 11.73
C ASN A 37 19.93 -7.97 10.34
N LYS A 38 18.97 -7.29 9.71
CA LYS A 38 19.08 -6.83 8.32
C LYS A 38 18.49 -5.43 8.18
N PRO A 39 19.03 -4.61 7.27
CA PRO A 39 18.33 -3.39 6.86
C PRO A 39 17.00 -3.76 6.17
N LEU A 40 16.05 -2.85 6.18
CA LEU A 40 14.82 -3.01 5.43
C LEU A 40 15.17 -3.07 3.93
N GLN A 41 14.94 -4.24 3.33
CA GLN A 41 14.84 -4.39 1.88
C GLN A 41 13.39 -4.74 1.60
N ALA A 42 12.65 -3.75 1.13
CA ALA A 42 11.23 -3.90 0.98
C ALA A 42 10.88 -4.24 -0.46
N ASP A 43 10.62 -5.51 -0.69
CA ASP A 43 10.09 -5.98 -1.97
C ASP A 43 8.56 -6.02 -1.95
N ASN A 44 7.93 -6.13 -0.76
CA ASN A 44 6.50 -6.28 -0.57
C ASN A 44 5.92 -5.18 0.33
N ILE A 45 4.63 -4.89 0.14
CA ILE A 45 3.81 -4.07 1.02
C ILE A 45 2.62 -4.90 1.53
N ARG A 46 2.18 -4.62 2.76
CA ARG A 46 1.05 -5.28 3.42
C ARG A 46 -0.08 -4.29 3.60
N VAL A 47 -1.19 -4.55 2.93
CA VAL A 47 -2.33 -3.63 2.78
C VAL A 47 -3.57 -4.25 3.42
N ILE A 48 -4.17 -3.60 4.42
CA ILE A 48 -5.50 -3.98 4.89
C ILE A 48 -6.51 -3.65 3.82
N ILE A 49 -7.36 -4.63 3.50
CA ILE A 49 -8.49 -4.43 2.62
C ILE A 49 -9.71 -4.06 3.46
N LYS A 50 -10.25 -2.89 3.24
CA LYS A 50 -11.45 -2.41 3.94
C LYS A 50 -12.73 -2.92 3.28
N THR A 51 -13.82 -2.91 4.03
CA THR A 51 -15.16 -3.25 3.53
C THR A 51 -15.58 -2.35 2.37
N SER A 52 -16.64 -2.70 1.66
CA SER A 52 -17.15 -1.91 0.53
C SER A 52 -17.40 -0.45 0.92
N GLY A 53 -16.92 0.47 0.07
CA GLY A 53 -16.92 1.90 0.34
C GLY A 53 -15.86 2.36 1.34
N PHE A 54 -14.84 1.54 1.62
CA PHE A 54 -13.70 1.83 2.50
C PHE A 54 -14.09 2.22 3.93
N ARG A 55 -15.16 1.58 4.48
CA ARG A 55 -15.77 2.00 5.75
C ARG A 55 -15.05 1.42 6.96
N ASP A 56 -14.86 0.09 6.97
CA ASP A 56 -14.37 -0.67 8.13
C ASP A 56 -13.25 -1.63 7.71
N VAL A 57 -12.46 -2.08 8.66
CA VAL A 57 -11.43 -3.11 8.47
C VAL A 57 -11.94 -4.51 8.85
N PHE A 58 -13.10 -4.60 9.54
CA PHE A 58 -13.67 -5.83 10.04
C PHE A 58 -14.77 -6.37 9.14
N PHE A 59 -14.68 -7.64 8.83
CA PHE A 59 -15.68 -8.39 8.06
C PHE A 59 -16.37 -9.42 8.96
N ASN A 60 -17.67 -9.61 8.74
CA ASN A 60 -18.40 -10.74 9.34
C ASN A 60 -18.20 -12.04 8.55
N GLU A 61 -17.87 -11.91 7.26
CA GLU A 61 -17.63 -13.01 6.34
C GLU A 61 -16.66 -12.57 5.26
N ALA A 62 -15.67 -13.42 4.97
CA ALA A 62 -14.68 -13.19 3.92
C ALA A 62 -14.73 -14.36 2.91
N VAL A 63 -15.07 -14.03 1.65
CA VAL A 63 -15.29 -15.00 0.57
C VAL A 63 -14.26 -14.80 -0.52
N PHE A 64 -13.51 -15.85 -0.83
CA PHE A 64 -12.42 -15.83 -1.81
C PHE A 64 -12.60 -16.90 -2.89
N CYS A 65 -12.10 -16.59 -4.08
CA CYS A 65 -12.06 -17.51 -5.21
C CYS A 65 -10.82 -17.21 -6.05
N ALA A 66 -10.18 -18.24 -6.60
CA ALA A 66 -9.11 -18.09 -7.58
C ALA A 66 -9.36 -19.00 -8.78
N ASP A 67 -9.27 -18.45 -10.00
CA ASP A 67 -9.49 -19.20 -11.23
C ASP A 67 -8.52 -20.38 -11.38
N SER A 68 -7.30 -20.25 -10.83
CA SER A 68 -6.28 -21.32 -10.81
C SER A 68 -6.42 -22.30 -9.64
N GLY A 69 -7.34 -22.03 -8.71
CA GLY A 69 -7.31 -22.58 -7.36
C GLY A 69 -6.24 -21.92 -6.50
N MET A 70 -6.23 -22.22 -5.22
CA MET A 70 -5.30 -21.65 -4.25
C MET A 70 -4.84 -22.71 -3.24
N ILE A 71 -3.73 -22.44 -2.58
CA ILE A 71 -3.27 -23.14 -1.39
C ILE A 71 -3.77 -22.35 -0.19
N VAL A 72 -4.41 -23.03 0.75
CA VAL A 72 -4.85 -22.48 2.03
C VAL A 72 -3.94 -23.04 3.11
N GLU A 73 -3.16 -22.18 3.76
CA GLU A 73 -2.27 -22.56 4.86
C GLU A 73 -2.92 -22.14 6.19
N THR A 74 -3.04 -23.09 7.12
CA THR A 74 -3.61 -22.91 8.46
C THR A 74 -2.64 -23.49 9.48
N GLY A 75 -1.93 -22.63 10.21
CA GLY A 75 -0.88 -23.11 11.14
C GLY A 75 0.18 -23.96 10.43
N GLU A 76 0.29 -25.25 10.82
CA GLU A 76 1.22 -26.21 10.21
C GLU A 76 0.58 -27.04 9.07
N GLU A 77 -0.73 -26.92 8.85
CA GLU A 77 -1.46 -27.66 7.84
C GLU A 77 -1.71 -26.82 6.59
N SER A 78 -1.91 -27.49 5.48
CA SER A 78 -2.31 -26.83 4.23
C SER A 78 -3.17 -27.75 3.38
N TYR A 79 -4.09 -27.17 2.63
CA TYR A 79 -4.87 -27.87 1.63
C TYR A 79 -4.98 -27.05 0.34
N GLU A 80 -5.36 -27.69 -0.74
CA GLU A 80 -5.52 -27.04 -2.04
C GLU A 80 -6.99 -27.01 -2.45
N THR A 81 -7.40 -25.88 -3.03
CA THR A 81 -8.72 -25.76 -3.66
C THR A 81 -8.67 -26.11 -5.14
N ALA A 82 -9.80 -26.54 -5.66
CA ALA A 82 -9.96 -26.68 -7.11
C ALA A 82 -10.02 -25.30 -7.81
N PRO A 83 -9.71 -25.23 -9.12
CA PRO A 83 -9.89 -24.04 -9.91
C PRO A 83 -11.33 -23.52 -9.84
N GLY A 84 -11.50 -22.23 -9.50
CA GLY A 84 -12.81 -21.58 -9.36
C GLY A 84 -13.59 -21.96 -8.10
N GLU A 85 -13.03 -22.78 -7.22
CA GLU A 85 -13.63 -23.12 -5.94
C GLU A 85 -13.64 -21.90 -5.01
N THR A 86 -14.77 -21.72 -4.32
CA THR A 86 -14.96 -20.62 -3.36
C THR A 86 -14.67 -21.09 -1.95
N VAL A 87 -13.86 -20.32 -1.22
CA VAL A 87 -13.57 -20.53 0.20
C VAL A 87 -14.25 -19.42 1.01
N VAL A 88 -14.87 -19.80 2.10
CA VAL A 88 -15.63 -18.88 2.97
C VAL A 88 -15.09 -18.97 4.39
N PHE A 89 -14.73 -17.82 4.94
CA PHE A 89 -14.34 -17.70 6.35
C PHE A 89 -15.36 -16.81 7.07
N ASN A 90 -15.80 -17.27 8.22
CA ASN A 90 -16.61 -16.53 9.18
C ASN A 90 -16.03 -16.70 10.59
N PRO A 91 -16.48 -15.96 11.60
CA PRO A 91 -15.90 -16.05 12.95
C PRO A 91 -15.94 -17.47 13.59
N ASP A 92 -16.84 -18.34 13.12
CA ASP A 92 -16.97 -19.72 13.63
C ASP A 92 -16.09 -20.72 12.87
N THR A 93 -15.27 -20.26 11.90
CA THR A 93 -14.39 -21.14 11.12
C THR A 93 -13.30 -21.72 12.02
N GLU A 94 -13.21 -23.05 12.08
CA GLU A 94 -12.27 -23.77 12.96
C GLU A 94 -10.79 -23.49 12.63
N ASP A 95 -10.48 -23.20 11.37
CA ASP A 95 -9.12 -22.89 10.89
C ASP A 95 -8.46 -21.73 11.65
N PHE A 96 -9.25 -20.80 12.23
CA PHE A 96 -8.72 -19.70 13.03
C PHE A 96 -8.13 -20.13 14.39
N ASN A 97 -8.42 -21.34 14.85
CA ASN A 97 -7.83 -21.88 16.07
C ASN A 97 -6.31 -22.06 15.95
N GLU A 98 -5.80 -22.24 14.74
CA GLU A 98 -4.37 -22.39 14.43
C GLU A 98 -3.69 -21.03 14.13
N GLY A 99 -4.42 -19.92 14.20
CA GLY A 99 -3.92 -18.57 14.01
C GLY A 99 -4.34 -17.94 12.68
N ARG A 100 -3.40 -17.30 11.99
CA ARG A 100 -3.66 -16.66 10.69
C ARG A 100 -3.74 -17.67 9.58
N ILE A 101 -4.73 -17.47 8.72
CA ILE A 101 -4.90 -18.26 7.49
C ILE A 101 -4.23 -17.50 6.36
N LYS A 102 -3.46 -18.21 5.52
CA LYS A 102 -2.80 -17.63 4.37
C LYS A 102 -3.32 -18.26 3.08
N LEU A 103 -3.73 -17.43 2.15
CA LEU A 103 -4.22 -17.84 0.83
C LEU A 103 -3.18 -17.49 -0.22
N ILE A 104 -2.75 -18.50 -0.98
CA ILE A 104 -1.72 -18.37 -2.01
C ILE A 104 -2.33 -18.83 -3.34
N PRO A 105 -2.51 -17.98 -4.34
CA PRO A 105 -3.04 -18.43 -5.64
C PRO A 105 -2.00 -19.31 -6.33
N LYS A 106 -2.44 -20.41 -6.96
CA LYS A 106 -1.54 -21.27 -7.75
C LYS A 106 -0.97 -20.54 -8.96
N SER A 107 -1.73 -19.61 -9.51
CA SER A 107 -1.29 -18.60 -10.48
C SER A 107 -2.32 -17.46 -10.55
N GLY A 108 -1.89 -16.29 -11.04
CA GLY A 108 -2.79 -15.15 -11.20
C GLY A 108 -3.15 -14.46 -9.88
N GLU A 109 -4.42 -14.18 -9.68
CA GLU A 109 -4.93 -13.37 -8.57
C GLU A 109 -6.06 -14.08 -7.82
N ILE A 110 -6.28 -13.67 -6.58
CA ILE A 110 -7.41 -14.10 -5.74
C ILE A 110 -8.49 -13.04 -5.80
N GLN A 111 -9.69 -13.41 -6.18
CA GLN A 111 -10.90 -12.61 -6.14
C GLN A 111 -11.43 -12.53 -4.72
N PHE A 112 -11.66 -11.32 -4.19
CA PHE A 112 -12.27 -11.12 -2.88
C PHE A 112 -13.74 -10.72 -3.06
N GLN A 113 -14.64 -11.69 -2.95
CA GLN A 113 -16.05 -11.54 -3.30
C GLN A 113 -16.87 -10.76 -2.27
N SER A 114 -16.40 -10.64 -1.02
CA SER A 114 -17.06 -9.85 0.03
C SER A 114 -16.87 -8.34 -0.14
N VAL A 115 -16.09 -7.90 -1.12
CA VAL A 115 -15.79 -6.48 -1.36
C VAL A 115 -16.23 -6.04 -2.74
N ASN A 116 -16.75 -4.82 -2.81
CA ASN A 116 -17.05 -4.14 -4.07
C ASN A 116 -16.24 -2.82 -4.15
N ARG A 117 -15.58 -2.60 -5.29
CA ARG A 117 -14.81 -1.41 -5.64
C ARG A 117 -15.36 -0.79 -6.92
N GLY A 118 -14.78 0.32 -7.38
CA GLY A 118 -15.17 0.95 -8.64
C GLY A 118 -15.11 0.03 -9.86
N ILE A 119 -14.32 -1.05 -9.77
CA ILE A 119 -14.18 -2.10 -10.80
C ILE A 119 -15.15 -3.28 -10.62
N GLY A 120 -16.05 -3.23 -9.65
CA GLY A 120 -16.84 -4.39 -9.20
C GLY A 120 -16.10 -5.21 -8.14
N THR A 121 -16.16 -6.54 -8.23
CA THR A 121 -15.41 -7.44 -7.33
C THR A 121 -13.91 -7.37 -7.64
N PRO A 122 -13.07 -6.94 -6.69
CA PRO A 122 -11.64 -6.81 -6.93
C PRO A 122 -10.91 -8.14 -6.84
N SER A 123 -9.79 -8.25 -7.56
CA SER A 123 -8.85 -9.36 -7.45
C SER A 123 -7.50 -8.83 -6.96
N TYR A 124 -6.77 -9.65 -6.23
CA TYR A 124 -5.51 -9.29 -5.58
C TYR A 124 -4.41 -10.29 -5.94
N GLY A 125 -3.27 -9.77 -6.40
CA GLY A 125 -2.04 -10.54 -6.58
C GLY A 125 -1.29 -10.75 -5.27
N GLY A 126 -0.25 -11.57 -5.30
CA GLY A 126 0.51 -11.92 -4.10
C GLY A 126 -0.27 -12.88 -3.19
N THR A 127 -0.24 -12.67 -1.90
CA THR A 127 -0.93 -13.52 -0.92
C THR A 127 -1.95 -12.73 -0.12
N ILE A 128 -2.99 -13.42 0.35
CA ILE A 128 -3.97 -12.87 1.28
C ILE A 128 -3.77 -13.54 2.64
N GLU A 129 -3.72 -12.76 3.70
CA GLU A 129 -3.82 -13.24 5.07
C GLU A 129 -5.19 -12.88 5.65
N VAL A 130 -5.80 -13.85 6.32
CA VAL A 130 -7.09 -13.70 6.98
C VAL A 130 -6.90 -13.98 8.46
N SER A 131 -7.31 -13.06 9.32
CA SER A 131 -7.12 -13.19 10.77
C SER A 131 -8.41 -12.84 11.50
N LEU A 132 -8.72 -13.56 12.57
CA LEU A 132 -9.87 -13.29 13.42
C LEU A 132 -9.45 -12.44 14.62
N TYR A 133 -10.23 -11.41 14.90
CA TYR A 133 -10.15 -10.54 16.07
C TYR A 133 -11.52 -10.47 16.75
N ASP A 134 -11.59 -9.89 17.94
CA ASP A 134 -12.85 -9.79 18.70
C ASP A 134 -13.96 -9.05 17.94
N GLU A 135 -13.57 -8.08 17.09
CA GLU A 135 -14.49 -7.26 16.30
C GLU A 135 -14.85 -7.89 14.94
N GLY A 136 -14.13 -8.93 14.51
CA GLY A 136 -14.37 -9.61 13.24
C GLY A 136 -13.10 -10.00 12.49
N ILE A 137 -13.27 -10.33 11.23
CA ILE A 137 -12.19 -10.79 10.36
C ILE A 137 -11.47 -9.60 9.73
N VAL A 138 -10.15 -9.59 9.79
CA VAL A 138 -9.28 -8.64 9.08
C VAL A 138 -8.61 -9.37 7.91
N VAL A 139 -8.57 -8.71 6.76
CA VAL A 139 -7.97 -9.21 5.52
C VAL A 139 -6.79 -8.33 5.13
N VAL A 140 -5.62 -8.93 4.99
CA VAL A 140 -4.39 -8.26 4.58
C VAL A 140 -3.90 -8.85 3.26
N ASN A 141 -3.67 -8.02 2.27
CA ASN A 141 -2.99 -8.41 1.04
C ASN A 141 -1.50 -8.11 1.15
N GLU A 142 -0.66 -9.11 1.01
CA GLU A 142 0.79 -8.96 0.87
C GLU A 142 1.15 -9.09 -0.60
N VAL A 143 1.72 -8.05 -1.16
CA VAL A 143 1.96 -7.92 -2.60
C VAL A 143 3.28 -7.19 -2.88
N GLY A 144 3.94 -7.53 -3.97
CA GLY A 144 5.11 -6.81 -4.45
C GLY A 144 4.80 -5.33 -4.71
N ILE A 145 5.72 -4.43 -4.35
CA ILE A 145 5.49 -2.98 -4.46
C ILE A 145 5.13 -2.58 -5.90
N GLU A 146 5.80 -3.12 -6.91
CA GLU A 146 5.51 -2.77 -8.30
C GLU A 146 4.11 -3.26 -8.73
N ASP A 147 3.68 -4.44 -8.32
CA ASP A 147 2.33 -4.94 -8.59
C ASP A 147 1.26 -4.16 -7.81
N TYR A 148 1.56 -3.73 -6.59
CA TYR A 148 0.73 -2.80 -5.83
C TYR A 148 0.53 -1.49 -6.59
N LEU A 149 1.61 -0.89 -7.12
CA LEU A 149 1.56 0.37 -7.86
C LEU A 149 0.76 0.27 -9.16
N LYS A 150 0.77 -0.87 -9.85
CA LYS A 150 -0.07 -1.10 -11.05
C LYS A 150 -1.58 -1.03 -10.75
N LYS A 151 -1.97 -1.10 -9.49
CA LYS A 151 -3.37 -0.94 -9.04
C LYS A 151 -3.63 0.38 -8.30
N VAL A 152 -2.57 1.02 -7.78
CA VAL A 152 -2.65 2.36 -7.18
C VAL A 152 -2.69 3.44 -8.26
N VAL A 153 -1.74 3.42 -9.20
CA VAL A 153 -1.61 4.48 -10.20
C VAL A 153 -2.93 4.73 -10.96
N PRO A 154 -3.62 3.72 -11.52
CA PRO A 154 -4.90 3.96 -12.19
C PRO A 154 -6.04 4.34 -11.23
N SER A 155 -5.91 4.03 -9.94
CA SER A 155 -6.90 4.40 -8.92
C SER A 155 -6.74 5.85 -8.44
N GLU A 156 -5.55 6.42 -8.57
CA GLU A 156 -5.22 7.80 -8.18
C GLU A 156 -5.23 8.76 -9.38
N MET A 157 -4.84 8.28 -10.57
CA MET A 157 -4.71 9.08 -11.77
C MET A 157 -5.41 8.40 -12.97
N PRO A 158 -6.24 9.12 -13.74
CA PRO A 158 -6.85 8.57 -14.94
C PRO A 158 -5.81 8.07 -15.96
N SER A 159 -5.98 6.84 -16.44
CA SER A 159 -5.05 6.18 -17.36
C SER A 159 -4.89 6.86 -18.74
N GLY A 160 -5.78 7.80 -19.08
CA GLY A 160 -5.70 8.60 -20.32
C GLY A 160 -4.75 9.79 -20.27
N PHE A 161 -4.07 10.02 -19.13
CA PHE A 161 -3.06 11.09 -19.04
C PHE A 161 -1.79 10.73 -19.82
N ASN A 162 -0.97 11.76 -20.09
CA ASN A 162 0.30 11.57 -20.76
C ASN A 162 1.19 10.59 -19.98
N LEU A 163 1.94 9.74 -20.69
CA LEU A 163 2.78 8.72 -20.09
C LEU A 163 3.80 9.28 -19.08
N GLU A 164 4.40 10.43 -19.39
CA GLU A 164 5.35 11.07 -18.47
C GLU A 164 4.69 11.55 -17.16
N ALA A 165 3.43 11.99 -17.23
CA ALA A 165 2.66 12.33 -16.04
C ALA A 165 2.33 11.07 -15.22
N LEU A 166 1.99 9.96 -15.87
CA LEU A 166 1.78 8.67 -15.21
C LEU A 166 3.06 8.14 -14.56
N LYS A 167 4.22 8.31 -15.21
CA LYS A 167 5.54 7.98 -14.64
C LYS A 167 5.84 8.78 -13.38
N CYS A 168 5.60 10.07 -13.40
CA CYS A 168 5.77 10.91 -12.21
C CYS A 168 4.84 10.46 -11.07
N GLN A 169 3.58 10.12 -11.38
CA GLN A 169 2.67 9.57 -10.39
C GLN A 169 3.20 8.24 -9.81
N ALA A 170 3.73 7.36 -10.67
CA ALA A 170 4.30 6.09 -10.22
C ALA A 170 5.50 6.29 -9.27
N VAL A 171 6.41 7.22 -9.59
CA VAL A 171 7.56 7.56 -8.73
C VAL A 171 7.11 8.18 -7.40
N CYS A 172 6.12 9.08 -7.43
CA CYS A 172 5.55 9.64 -6.20
C CYS A 172 4.86 8.56 -5.35
N ALA A 173 4.00 7.73 -5.97
CA ALA A 173 3.29 6.69 -5.26
C ALA A 173 4.25 5.64 -4.67
N ARG A 174 5.32 5.31 -5.38
CA ARG A 174 6.37 4.40 -4.90
C ARG A 174 7.11 4.99 -3.71
N SER A 175 7.52 6.25 -3.79
CA SER A 175 8.20 6.94 -2.69
C SER A 175 7.33 7.00 -1.44
N TYR A 176 6.04 7.30 -1.60
CA TYR A 176 5.06 7.26 -0.51
C TYR A 176 4.97 5.84 0.09
N ALA A 177 4.77 4.81 -0.74
CA ALA A 177 4.68 3.42 -0.28
C ALA A 177 5.91 3.01 0.54
N TYR A 178 7.12 3.31 0.06
CA TYR A 178 8.35 3.00 0.79
C TYR A 178 8.43 3.67 2.15
N THR A 179 7.96 4.91 2.29
CA THR A 179 7.96 5.59 3.59
C THR A 179 6.95 5.00 4.56
N GLU A 180 5.87 4.38 4.06
CA GLU A 180 4.86 3.74 4.88
C GLU A 180 5.24 2.33 5.37
N LEU A 181 6.30 1.71 4.83
CA LEU A 181 6.74 0.38 5.27
C LEU A 181 7.19 0.33 6.74
N SER A 182 7.62 1.46 7.27
CA SER A 182 7.94 1.62 8.70
C SER A 182 6.79 2.20 9.52
N ASN A 183 5.62 2.38 8.92
CA ASN A 183 4.43 2.86 9.61
C ASN A 183 3.86 1.77 10.53
N ASN A 184 3.57 2.14 11.78
CA ASN A 184 3.04 1.23 12.79
C ASN A 184 1.52 1.40 13.01
N TYR A 185 0.83 2.15 12.17
CA TYR A 185 -0.60 2.45 12.36
C TYR A 185 -1.45 1.18 12.42
N TYR A 186 -1.17 0.23 11.55
CA TYR A 186 -1.85 -1.07 11.49
C TYR A 186 -1.00 -2.25 11.97
N SER A 187 0.01 -2.00 12.79
CA SER A 187 0.90 -3.04 13.30
C SER A 187 0.17 -4.14 14.09
N ALA A 188 -0.90 -3.79 14.80
CA ALA A 188 -1.74 -4.76 15.52
C ALA A 188 -2.36 -5.82 14.58
N TYR A 189 -2.61 -5.45 13.33
CA TYR A 189 -3.16 -6.34 12.31
C TYR A 189 -2.09 -6.93 11.38
N GLY A 190 -0.83 -6.63 11.63
CA GLY A 190 0.27 -7.09 10.80
C GLY A 190 0.34 -6.42 9.44
N ALA A 191 -0.12 -5.17 9.30
CA ALA A 191 -0.14 -4.43 8.04
C ALA A 191 0.54 -3.06 8.18
N HIS A 192 0.90 -2.48 7.02
CA HIS A 192 1.53 -1.16 6.94
C HIS A 192 0.49 -0.06 6.74
N ILE A 193 -0.44 -0.28 5.81
CA ILE A 193 -1.42 0.69 5.34
C ILE A 193 -2.78 0.03 5.08
N ASP A 194 -3.80 0.83 4.78
CA ASP A 194 -5.06 0.37 4.20
C ASP A 194 -5.22 0.80 2.73
N ASP A 195 -6.25 0.29 2.07
CA ASP A 195 -6.54 0.50 0.65
C ASP A 195 -7.36 1.77 0.35
N SER A 196 -7.55 2.65 1.34
CA SER A 196 -8.41 3.83 1.23
C SER A 196 -7.66 5.14 1.01
N ILE A 197 -8.42 6.23 0.88
CA ILE A 197 -7.90 7.61 0.79
C ILE A 197 -7.08 8.06 2.00
N GLN A 198 -7.08 7.30 3.09
CA GLN A 198 -6.24 7.60 4.25
C GLN A 198 -4.76 7.42 3.93
N PHE A 199 -4.46 6.49 3.02
CA PHE A 199 -3.14 6.21 2.47
C PHE A 199 -3.15 6.42 0.95
N GLN A 200 -3.26 5.35 0.17
CA GLN A 200 -3.37 5.39 -1.28
C GLN A 200 -4.55 4.52 -1.72
N VAL A 201 -5.39 5.04 -2.59
CA VAL A 201 -6.50 4.25 -3.11
C VAL A 201 -5.96 3.08 -3.94
N TYR A 202 -6.24 1.88 -3.47
CA TYR A 202 -5.74 0.65 -4.05
C TYR A 202 -6.87 -0.16 -4.69
N ASN A 203 -6.66 -0.57 -5.95
CA ASN A 203 -7.53 -1.50 -6.68
C ASN A 203 -8.99 -1.02 -6.86
N ASN A 204 -9.20 0.30 -7.02
CA ASN A 204 -10.52 0.90 -7.22
C ASN A 204 -10.83 1.26 -8.69
N SER A 205 -9.81 1.28 -9.55
CA SER A 205 -9.93 1.50 -10.99
C SER A 205 -9.26 0.35 -11.75
N PRO A 206 -9.72 0.06 -12.99
CA PRO A 206 -9.12 -1.02 -13.76
C PRO A 206 -7.67 -0.68 -14.14
N ARG A 207 -6.82 -1.71 -14.17
CA ARG A 207 -5.47 -1.60 -14.75
C ARG A 207 -5.57 -1.21 -16.21
N ALA A 208 -4.58 -0.47 -16.67
CA ALA A 208 -4.44 -0.08 -18.07
C ALA A 208 -2.97 -0.21 -18.50
N GLU A 209 -2.76 -0.53 -19.77
CA GLU A 209 -1.42 -0.69 -20.35
C GLU A 209 -0.54 0.56 -20.14
N SER A 210 -1.12 1.76 -20.25
CA SER A 210 -0.41 3.02 -20.03
C SER A 210 0.09 3.19 -18.60
N THR A 211 -0.71 2.81 -17.61
CA THR A 211 -0.32 2.88 -16.19
C THR A 211 0.67 1.78 -15.83
N ASP A 212 0.50 0.58 -16.36
CA ASP A 212 1.44 -0.52 -16.18
C ASP A 212 2.81 -0.16 -16.78
N THR A 213 2.83 0.37 -18.01
CA THR A 213 4.05 0.86 -18.66
C THR A 213 4.74 1.94 -17.84
N ALA A 214 3.98 2.88 -17.27
CA ALA A 214 4.54 3.94 -16.42
C ALA A 214 5.23 3.38 -15.17
N VAL A 215 4.63 2.38 -14.53
CA VAL A 215 5.22 1.71 -13.37
C VAL A 215 6.47 0.93 -13.78
N ASP A 216 6.40 0.14 -14.85
CA ASP A 216 7.50 -0.71 -15.30
C ASP A 216 8.71 0.12 -15.77
N GLU A 217 8.49 1.19 -16.52
CA GLU A 217 9.59 2.07 -17.00
C GLU A 217 10.23 2.92 -15.88
N THR A 218 9.58 3.03 -14.73
CA THR A 218 10.10 3.72 -13.56
C THR A 218 10.41 2.77 -12.39
N ALA A 219 10.47 1.47 -12.64
CA ALA A 219 10.66 0.47 -11.59
C ALA A 219 11.89 0.79 -10.71
N GLY A 220 11.70 0.76 -9.39
CA GLY A 220 12.73 1.07 -8.40
C GLY A 220 13.10 2.56 -8.27
N GLN A 221 12.56 3.46 -9.09
CA GLN A 221 12.83 4.89 -8.97
C GLN A 221 11.99 5.51 -7.85
N VAL A 222 12.66 6.24 -6.97
CA VAL A 222 12.07 6.95 -5.83
C VAL A 222 12.61 8.37 -5.73
N LEU A 223 11.88 9.25 -5.08
CA LEU A 223 12.36 10.56 -4.70
C LEU A 223 13.14 10.46 -3.39
N SER A 224 14.32 11.07 -3.36
CA SER A 224 15.16 11.05 -2.17
C SER A 224 15.69 12.44 -1.85
N TYR A 225 15.95 12.68 -0.57
CA TYR A 225 16.63 13.86 -0.07
C TYR A 225 17.73 13.40 0.89
N ASN A 226 18.96 13.86 0.66
CA ASN A 226 20.16 13.44 1.44
C ASN A 226 20.34 11.91 1.52
N GLY A 227 19.94 11.17 0.47
CA GLY A 227 20.08 9.71 0.39
C GLY A 227 18.95 8.91 1.03
N GLU A 228 17.97 9.56 1.64
CA GLU A 228 16.79 8.91 2.21
C GLU A 228 15.56 9.14 1.34
N VAL A 229 14.70 8.12 1.21
CA VAL A 229 13.44 8.22 0.48
C VAL A 229 12.53 9.22 1.21
N VAL A 230 11.94 10.14 0.45
CA VAL A 230 11.07 11.17 1.01
C VAL A 230 9.59 10.81 0.88
N LYS A 231 8.81 11.20 1.88
CA LYS A 231 7.36 11.08 1.82
C LYS A 231 6.82 12.09 0.83
N THR A 232 6.04 11.62 -0.12
CA THR A 232 5.46 12.42 -1.20
C THR A 232 3.95 12.51 -1.04
N TYR A 233 3.42 13.70 -1.18
CA TYR A 233 1.97 13.92 -1.23
C TYR A 233 1.59 14.44 -2.61
N TYR A 234 0.41 14.04 -3.08
CA TYR A 234 -0.14 14.47 -4.36
C TYR A 234 -1.62 14.79 -4.23
N TYR A 235 -2.12 15.61 -5.12
CA TYR A 235 -3.51 16.08 -5.13
C TYR A 235 -3.94 16.42 -6.56
N SER A 236 -5.25 16.46 -6.81
CA SER A 236 -5.77 16.64 -8.17
C SER A 236 -5.87 18.10 -8.61
N THR A 237 -5.96 19.04 -7.69
CA THR A 237 -6.28 20.45 -8.02
C THR A 237 -5.52 21.39 -7.11
N SER A 238 -4.92 22.45 -7.69
CA SER A 238 -4.33 23.55 -6.96
C SER A 238 -4.97 24.88 -7.36
N CYS A 239 -4.79 25.89 -6.51
CA CYS A 239 -5.19 27.26 -6.80
C CYS A 239 -4.06 28.10 -7.42
N GLY A 240 -3.03 27.46 -7.98
CA GLY A 240 -1.88 28.12 -8.59
C GLY A 240 -0.61 28.05 -7.75
N SER A 241 -0.64 27.38 -6.60
CA SER A 241 0.56 27.07 -5.81
C SER A 241 0.41 25.72 -5.14
N THR A 242 1.55 25.08 -4.86
CA THR A 242 1.62 23.96 -3.91
C THR A 242 1.59 24.50 -2.49
N THR A 243 1.55 23.63 -1.50
CA THR A 243 1.65 24.01 -0.10
C THR A 243 2.92 23.44 0.53
N ASP A 244 3.36 24.03 1.61
CA ASP A 244 4.46 23.51 2.40
C ASP A 244 3.99 22.63 3.58
N VAL A 245 4.94 22.08 4.29
CA VAL A 245 4.71 21.17 5.40
C VAL A 245 4.00 21.81 6.61
N THR A 246 3.96 23.14 6.70
CA THR A 246 3.35 23.85 7.83
C THR A 246 1.84 23.66 7.89
N LEU A 247 1.20 23.31 6.76
CA LEU A 247 -0.22 22.95 6.71
C LEU A 247 -0.57 21.77 7.64
N TRP A 248 0.36 20.86 7.87
CA TRP A 248 0.20 19.71 8.76
C TRP A 248 0.82 19.91 10.14
N GLY A 249 1.16 21.15 10.52
CA GLY A 249 1.77 21.47 11.80
C GLY A 249 3.23 21.06 11.96
N ASN A 250 3.91 20.72 10.86
CA ASN A 250 5.33 20.41 10.82
C ASN A 250 6.17 21.65 10.51
N THR A 251 7.49 21.51 10.58
CA THR A 251 8.43 22.61 10.27
C THR A 251 9.23 22.31 9.01
N THR A 252 9.55 23.36 8.25
CA THR A 252 10.40 23.25 7.07
C THR A 252 11.84 22.82 7.39
N GLU A 253 12.28 22.95 8.64
CA GLU A 253 13.57 22.43 9.11
C GLU A 253 13.62 20.92 9.07
N ASN A 254 12.52 20.25 9.46
CA ASN A 254 12.41 18.79 9.44
C ASN A 254 12.12 18.23 8.05
N TYR A 255 11.47 19.04 7.20
CA TYR A 255 11.07 18.64 5.85
C TYR A 255 11.47 19.70 4.81
N PRO A 256 12.77 19.96 4.61
CA PRO A 256 13.21 21.07 3.77
C PRO A 256 12.91 20.90 2.27
N TYR A 257 12.51 19.70 1.84
CA TYR A 257 12.06 19.41 0.49
C TYR A 257 10.57 19.70 0.25
N PHE A 258 9.78 19.96 1.32
CA PHE A 258 8.39 20.39 1.20
C PHE A 258 8.30 21.92 1.19
N VAL A 259 8.54 22.50 0.05
CA VAL A 259 8.42 23.94 -0.17
C VAL A 259 7.17 24.29 -0.97
N ALA A 260 6.52 25.37 -0.60
CA ALA A 260 5.44 25.93 -1.40
C ALA A 260 6.01 26.53 -2.67
N GLU A 261 5.54 26.07 -3.83
CA GLU A 261 5.95 26.55 -5.14
C GLU A 261 4.75 27.18 -5.85
N CYS A 262 4.99 28.33 -6.49
CA CYS A 262 4.03 28.90 -7.39
C CYS A 262 4.04 28.12 -8.71
N VAL A 263 2.93 27.46 -9.02
CA VAL A 263 2.82 26.59 -10.18
C VAL A 263 2.37 27.37 -11.41
N GLY A 264 3.15 28.36 -11.78
CA GLY A 264 2.92 29.20 -12.93
C GLY A 264 1.68 30.08 -12.82
N GLY A 265 1.75 31.28 -13.26
CA GLY A 265 0.60 32.16 -13.32
C GLY A 265 -0.48 31.53 -14.18
N VAL A 266 -1.51 31.00 -13.55
CA VAL A 266 -2.76 30.82 -14.24
C VAL A 266 -3.29 32.21 -14.51
N ASP A 267 -2.76 32.82 -15.51
CA ASP A 267 -3.39 34.01 -16.02
C ASP A 267 -4.56 33.55 -16.89
N ARG A 268 -5.63 33.15 -16.17
CA ARG A 268 -6.97 33.26 -16.71
C ARG A 268 -7.18 32.70 -18.08
N GLY A 269 -6.89 31.47 -18.20
CA GLY A 269 -7.04 30.71 -19.44
C GLY A 269 -5.78 30.63 -20.25
N LEU A 270 -4.67 30.74 -19.61
CA LEU A 270 -3.48 31.14 -20.17
C LEU A 270 -2.42 30.14 -19.84
N THR A 271 -1.30 30.33 -20.37
CA THR A 271 -0.21 29.38 -20.34
C THR A 271 0.24 29.12 -18.91
N LEU A 272 0.08 27.91 -18.44
CA LEU A 272 0.70 27.44 -17.22
C LEU A 272 2.19 27.30 -17.49
N THR A 273 2.99 28.15 -16.91
CA THR A 273 4.44 27.96 -16.93
C THR A 273 4.80 27.15 -15.70
N VAL A 274 5.18 25.91 -15.88
CA VAL A 274 5.61 25.05 -14.80
C VAL A 274 7.11 25.18 -14.64
N GLU A 275 7.56 25.63 -13.49
CA GLU A 275 8.98 25.89 -13.22
C GLU A 275 9.74 24.61 -12.86
N SER A 276 9.04 23.52 -12.48
CA SER A 276 9.64 22.22 -12.30
C SER A 276 8.79 21.11 -12.91
N GLU A 277 9.42 20.13 -13.52
CA GLU A 277 8.74 18.96 -14.12
C GLU A 277 7.93 18.18 -13.08
N PHE A 278 8.38 18.18 -11.85
CA PHE A 278 7.72 17.49 -10.75
C PHE A 278 6.34 18.10 -10.44
N ASN A 279 6.23 19.41 -10.41
CA ASN A 279 4.96 20.09 -10.16
C ASN A 279 3.95 19.90 -11.30
N THR A 280 4.40 19.58 -12.51
CA THR A 280 3.52 19.33 -13.66
C THR A 280 2.65 18.09 -13.44
N CYS A 281 3.15 17.08 -12.77
CA CYS A 281 2.44 15.83 -12.52
C CYS A 281 1.30 15.97 -11.53
N LEU A 282 1.36 16.97 -10.67
CA LEU A 282 0.39 17.20 -9.60
C LEU A 282 -0.73 18.14 -10.01
N LEU A 283 -0.63 18.75 -11.19
CA LEU A 283 -1.60 19.72 -11.69
C LEU A 283 -2.62 19.07 -12.59
N TYR A 284 -3.77 18.77 -12.03
CA TYR A 284 -4.91 18.30 -12.78
C TYR A 284 -6.00 19.31 -12.89
N THR A 285 -6.63 19.29 -14.05
CA THR A 285 -7.89 19.99 -14.31
C THR A 285 -9.11 19.12 -14.01
N SER A 286 -8.91 17.83 -13.75
CA SER A 286 -9.99 16.90 -13.40
C SER A 286 -9.79 16.35 -11.99
N PRO A 287 -10.86 16.23 -11.18
CA PRO A 287 -10.76 15.64 -9.86
C PRO A 287 -10.30 14.18 -9.97
N SER A 288 -9.36 13.80 -9.13
CA SER A 288 -8.93 12.40 -9.02
C SER A 288 -10.07 11.54 -8.47
N PRO A 289 -10.01 10.20 -8.63
CA PRO A 289 -10.93 9.31 -7.95
C PRO A 289 -11.03 9.56 -6.44
N ARG A 290 -9.93 9.97 -5.82
CA ARG A 290 -9.84 10.36 -4.41
C ARG A 290 -10.73 11.55 -4.05
N ASP A 291 -10.78 12.58 -4.89
CA ASP A 291 -11.57 13.79 -4.62
C ASP A 291 -13.06 13.58 -4.86
N ARG A 292 -13.44 12.56 -5.64
CA ARG A 292 -14.85 12.22 -5.91
C ARG A 292 -15.52 11.48 -4.74
N GLN A 293 -14.76 11.03 -3.75
CA GLN A 293 -15.26 10.30 -2.60
C GLN A 293 -15.52 11.22 -1.37
N LYS A 294 -15.29 12.50 -1.50
CA LYS A 294 -15.67 13.53 -0.55
C LYS A 294 -17.00 14.16 -0.97
#